data_ae15c3f9a3303c0e0c01def400293900
#
_entry.id   ae15c3f9a3303c0e0c01def400293900
#
_cell.length_a   1.000
_cell.length_b   1.000
_cell.length_c   1.000
_cell.angle_alpha   90.00
_cell.angle_beta   90.00
_cell.angle_gamma   90.00
#
_symmetry.space_group_name_H-M   'P 1'
#
loop_
_entity.id
_entity.type
_entity.pdbx_description
1 polymer ?
#
loop_
_entity_poly.entity_id
_entity_poly.type
_entity_poly.pdbx_seq_one_letter_code
_entity_poly.pdbx_strand_id
1 'polypeptide(L)'
;MIKLLNQLTHVRLAAPDVEASVRFYEEQIGMRVTDRTDDAVYLRNWGDYYRYSLVITHGDEPALEVMAWRAQSAEALEEAAHRVEATGIAGSWRESSLGHGRSYTFTGPFGHTMELFWEVERFHGEGEDASSYPDRPSRRSRDGVAPRSLDHVTIAASDVRAFAAWYSETLGFRIMAHTTLEHGGISVFTVLTTNEKSHDLGVVLDGSSRAGRANHFAYWVDAREDLLRAADILMENGTPMEYGPSIHGIGEQNFLYFRDPSTFRVEVNTGGYRNYVPDWEAYEWHRAQGSNNFYRNGQMPMSMTESFPPADGPSATEEGILPGTENELINPFAKHGQG
;
A
#
# COMPACT_ATOMS: atom_id res chain seq x y z
N MET A 1 18.08 11.06 -15.55
CA MET A 1 16.86 11.61 -14.92
C MET A 1 17.13 11.71 -13.43
N ILE A 2 16.85 12.85 -12.77
CA ILE A 2 17.03 13.00 -11.32
C ILE A 2 16.01 12.11 -10.62
N LYS A 3 16.43 11.29 -9.66
CA LYS A 3 15.53 10.53 -8.78
C LYS A 3 14.80 11.52 -7.86
N LEU A 4 13.50 11.63 -7.97
CA LEU A 4 12.70 12.58 -7.20
C LEU A 4 12.30 12.02 -5.84
N LEU A 5 11.72 10.83 -5.84
CA LEU A 5 11.19 10.18 -4.64
C LEU A 5 12.05 8.98 -4.25
N ASN A 6 12.04 8.65 -2.98
CA ASN A 6 12.86 7.58 -2.43
C ASN A 6 12.05 6.49 -1.77
N GLN A 7 11.01 6.83 -1.00
CA GLN A 7 10.33 5.89 -0.13
C GLN A 7 8.93 6.34 0.24
N LEU A 8 7.98 5.41 0.26
CA LEU A 8 6.73 5.54 0.99
C LEU A 8 7.05 5.55 2.49
N THR A 9 6.63 6.58 3.22
CA THR A 9 6.98 6.76 4.63
C THR A 9 5.83 6.49 5.57
N HIS A 10 4.66 7.00 5.26
CA HIS A 10 3.46 6.77 6.04
C HIS A 10 2.19 6.85 5.21
N VAL A 11 1.13 6.29 5.75
CA VAL A 11 -0.23 6.45 5.27
C VAL A 11 -1.09 7.09 6.37
N ARG A 12 -2.07 7.91 5.97
CA ARG A 12 -3.10 8.43 6.86
C ARG A 12 -4.42 7.79 6.49
N LEU A 13 -5.07 7.18 7.47
CA LEU A 13 -6.35 6.50 7.33
C LEU A 13 -7.43 7.23 8.14
N ALA A 14 -8.58 7.42 7.52
CA ALA A 14 -9.80 7.73 8.25
C ALA A 14 -10.42 6.42 8.77
N ALA A 15 -10.86 6.42 10.02
CA ALA A 15 -11.48 5.27 10.70
C ALA A 15 -12.74 5.68 11.45
N PRO A 16 -13.87 4.96 11.31
CA PRO A 16 -15.09 5.23 12.06
C PRO A 16 -14.93 5.08 13.58
N ASP A 17 -14.12 4.11 14.02
CA ASP A 17 -13.74 3.92 15.42
C ASP A 17 -12.21 3.93 15.56
N VAL A 18 -11.68 5.12 15.83
CA VAL A 18 -10.25 5.36 15.99
C VAL A 18 -9.65 4.50 17.09
N GLU A 19 -10.31 4.41 18.27
CA GLU A 19 -9.77 3.69 19.41
C GLU A 19 -9.81 2.16 19.20
N ALA A 20 -10.80 1.62 18.50
CA ALA A 20 -10.80 0.21 18.13
C ALA A 20 -9.66 -0.10 17.15
N SER A 21 -9.47 0.76 16.14
CA SER A 21 -8.34 0.62 15.20
C SER A 21 -7.00 0.73 15.91
N VAL A 22 -6.81 1.72 16.77
CA VAL A 22 -5.56 1.88 17.52
C VAL A 22 -5.26 0.65 18.37
N ARG A 23 -6.22 0.16 19.17
CA ARG A 23 -6.04 -1.07 19.96
C ARG A 23 -5.64 -2.26 19.09
N PHE A 24 -6.28 -2.42 17.95
CA PHE A 24 -5.95 -3.49 17.00
C PHE A 24 -4.48 -3.40 16.52
N TYR A 25 -4.04 -2.21 16.11
CA TYR A 25 -2.66 -2.01 15.66
C TYR A 25 -1.64 -2.15 16.79
N GLU A 26 -1.97 -1.81 18.03
CA GLU A 26 -1.09 -2.03 19.17
C GLU A 26 -1.05 -3.51 19.59
N GLU A 27 -2.22 -4.13 19.80
CA GLU A 27 -2.30 -5.46 20.42
C GLU A 27 -2.09 -6.60 19.43
N GLN A 28 -2.71 -6.55 18.24
CA GLN A 28 -2.64 -7.64 17.27
C GLN A 28 -1.49 -7.44 16.27
N ILE A 29 -1.28 -6.20 15.80
CA ILE A 29 -0.19 -5.92 14.87
C ILE A 29 1.13 -5.68 15.61
N GLY A 30 1.10 -5.16 16.84
CA GLY A 30 2.29 -4.93 17.64
C GLY A 30 3.01 -3.62 17.32
N MET A 31 2.27 -2.64 16.79
CA MET A 31 2.77 -1.27 16.60
C MET A 31 2.86 -0.53 17.93
N ARG A 32 3.53 0.63 17.93
CA ARG A 32 3.63 1.53 19.07
C ARG A 32 3.03 2.88 18.74
N VAL A 33 2.17 3.40 19.61
CA VAL A 33 1.73 4.80 19.55
C VAL A 33 2.91 5.70 19.97
N THR A 34 3.25 6.63 19.09
CA THR A 34 4.30 7.63 19.37
C THR A 34 3.72 8.96 19.80
N ASP A 35 2.57 9.32 19.27
CA ASP A 35 1.94 10.60 19.52
C ASP A 35 0.42 10.49 19.44
N ARG A 36 -0.25 11.38 20.17
CA ARG A 36 -1.68 11.66 20.07
C ARG A 36 -1.89 13.17 20.02
N THR A 37 -2.70 13.61 19.09
CA THR A 37 -3.23 14.97 19.01
C THR A 37 -4.75 14.93 19.17
N ASP A 38 -5.41 16.09 19.15
CA ASP A 38 -6.87 16.14 19.22
C ASP A 38 -7.53 15.46 18.01
N ASP A 39 -6.84 15.43 16.85
CA ASP A 39 -7.39 14.98 15.57
C ASP A 39 -6.82 13.63 15.09
N ALA A 40 -5.71 13.15 15.64
CA ALA A 40 -5.02 11.98 15.10
C ALA A 40 -4.19 11.20 16.11
N VAL A 41 -4.02 9.90 15.86
CA VAL A 41 -3.10 9.01 16.55
C VAL A 41 -2.02 8.54 15.59
N TYR A 42 -0.76 8.59 16.02
CA TYR A 42 0.42 8.28 15.25
C TYR A 42 1.05 6.99 15.74
N LEU A 43 1.26 6.03 14.86
CA LEU A 43 1.81 4.72 15.21
C LEU A 43 3.01 4.38 14.31
N ARG A 44 3.90 3.56 14.87
CA ARG A 44 5.10 3.08 14.17
C ARG A 44 5.32 1.59 14.33
N ASN A 45 6.00 1.00 13.37
CA ASN A 45 6.58 -0.32 13.47
C ASN A 45 7.97 -0.26 14.13
N TRP A 46 8.44 -1.39 14.67
CA TRP A 46 9.71 -1.42 15.40
C TRP A 46 10.94 -1.06 14.54
N GLY A 47 10.90 -1.32 13.23
CA GLY A 47 11.99 -1.04 12.30
C GLY A 47 11.86 0.28 11.53
N ASP A 48 10.81 1.06 11.76
CA ASP A 48 10.66 2.37 11.11
C ASP A 48 11.72 3.35 11.63
N TYR A 49 12.47 3.97 10.71
CA TYR A 49 13.46 5.00 11.06
C TYR A 49 12.84 6.38 11.30
N TYR A 50 11.54 6.51 11.00
CA TYR A 50 10.76 7.72 11.17
C TYR A 50 9.90 7.62 12.40
N ARG A 51 9.43 8.77 12.86
CA ARG A 51 8.61 8.87 14.08
C ARG A 51 7.35 8.01 13.99
N TYR A 52 6.72 7.93 12.81
CA TYR A 52 5.53 7.11 12.56
C TYR A 52 5.47 6.65 11.10
N SER A 53 4.68 5.61 10.84
CA SER A 53 4.35 5.12 9.50
C SER A 53 2.85 4.93 9.27
N LEU A 54 2.04 5.06 10.33
CA LEU A 54 0.59 5.05 10.27
C LEU A 54 0.03 6.23 11.06
N VAL A 55 -0.93 6.95 10.46
CA VAL A 55 -1.71 7.99 11.13
C VAL A 55 -3.17 7.59 11.03
N ILE A 56 -3.90 7.59 12.15
CA ILE A 56 -5.33 7.28 12.20
C ILE A 56 -6.08 8.53 12.63
N THR A 57 -7.04 8.95 11.81
CA THR A 57 -7.95 10.07 12.04
C THR A 57 -9.38 9.56 12.14
N HIS A 58 -10.29 10.38 12.65
CA HIS A 58 -11.72 10.04 12.60
C HIS A 58 -12.29 10.34 11.21
N GLY A 59 -13.15 9.43 10.72
CA GLY A 59 -13.96 9.60 9.52
C GLY A 59 -15.19 8.70 9.56
N ASP A 60 -16.25 9.06 8.83
CA ASP A 60 -17.53 8.32 8.84
C ASP A 60 -17.41 6.93 8.16
N GLU A 61 -16.38 6.76 7.34
CA GLU A 61 -16.10 5.53 6.59
C GLU A 61 -14.58 5.29 6.46
N PRO A 62 -14.14 4.02 6.26
CA PRO A 62 -12.73 3.73 6.08
C PRO A 62 -12.21 4.33 4.77
N ALA A 63 -11.14 5.13 4.85
CA ALA A 63 -10.54 5.77 3.68
C ALA A 63 -9.03 5.96 3.85
N LEU A 64 -8.31 5.92 2.73
CA LEU A 64 -6.93 6.39 2.66
C LEU A 64 -6.96 7.89 2.36
N GLU A 65 -6.61 8.71 3.34
CA GLU A 65 -6.61 10.16 3.19
C GLU A 65 -5.34 10.70 2.54
N VAL A 66 -4.17 10.12 2.89
CA VAL A 66 -2.86 10.57 2.40
C VAL A 66 -1.91 9.40 2.24
N MET A 67 -1.16 9.42 1.15
CA MET A 67 0.07 8.64 0.94
C MET A 67 1.25 9.60 1.01
N ALA A 68 2.19 9.38 1.92
CA ALA A 68 3.29 10.29 2.11
C ALA A 68 4.62 9.70 1.63
N TRP A 69 5.37 10.46 0.86
CA TRP A 69 6.60 10.03 0.21
C TRP A 69 7.76 10.94 0.56
N ARG A 70 8.87 10.34 0.93
CA ARG A 70 10.11 11.08 1.10
C ARG A 70 10.77 11.35 -0.23
N ALA A 71 11.11 12.60 -0.49
CA ALA A 71 11.93 12.98 -1.62
C ALA A 71 13.38 12.50 -1.47
N GLN A 72 14.14 12.47 -2.53
CA GLN A 72 15.56 12.09 -2.53
C GLN A 72 16.45 13.17 -1.90
N SER A 73 16.07 14.44 -2.01
CA SER A 73 16.74 15.60 -1.44
C SER A 73 15.77 16.78 -1.34
N ALA A 74 16.20 17.91 -0.75
CA ALA A 74 15.43 19.15 -0.74
C ALA A 74 15.16 19.67 -2.16
N GLU A 75 16.15 19.64 -3.02
CA GLU A 75 16.03 20.03 -4.43
C GLU A 75 15.08 19.11 -5.21
N ALA A 76 15.11 17.82 -4.91
CA ALA A 76 14.20 16.84 -5.50
C ALA A 76 12.73 17.09 -5.08
N LEU A 77 12.49 17.56 -3.85
CA LEU A 77 11.17 17.98 -3.39
C LEU A 77 10.64 19.18 -4.19
N GLU A 78 11.46 20.22 -4.35
CA GLU A 78 11.06 21.40 -5.15
C GLU A 78 10.79 21.03 -6.62
N GLU A 79 11.65 20.20 -7.20
CA GLU A 79 11.47 19.72 -8.58
C GLU A 79 10.21 18.87 -8.73
N ALA A 80 9.90 18.00 -7.76
CA ALA A 80 8.68 17.19 -7.77
C ALA A 80 7.43 18.07 -7.72
N ALA A 81 7.41 19.06 -6.82
CA ALA A 81 6.32 20.04 -6.73
C ALA A 81 6.14 20.81 -8.06
N HIS A 82 7.24 21.34 -8.62
CA HIS A 82 7.22 22.04 -9.90
C HIS A 82 6.65 21.17 -11.04
N ARG A 83 7.04 19.88 -11.11
CA ARG A 83 6.51 18.97 -12.13
C ARG A 83 5.02 18.70 -11.97
N VAL A 84 4.54 18.56 -10.74
CA VAL A 84 3.11 18.41 -10.46
C VAL A 84 2.36 19.66 -10.94
N GLU A 85 2.82 20.85 -10.57
CA GLU A 85 2.22 22.14 -10.99
C GLU A 85 2.23 22.31 -12.52
N ALA A 86 3.28 21.85 -13.20
CA ALA A 86 3.38 21.87 -14.66
C ALA A 86 2.33 21.01 -15.36
N THR A 87 1.73 20.01 -14.68
CA THR A 87 0.58 19.25 -15.20
C THR A 87 -0.76 20.00 -15.04
N GLY A 88 -0.78 21.16 -14.40
CA GLY A 88 -1.99 21.92 -14.08
C GLY A 88 -2.62 21.54 -12.75
N ILE A 89 -2.02 20.63 -11.98
CA ILE A 89 -2.49 20.27 -10.65
C ILE A 89 -1.92 21.23 -9.63
N ALA A 90 -2.80 21.93 -8.89
CA ALA A 90 -2.39 22.80 -7.80
C ALA A 90 -2.12 21.99 -6.53
N GLY A 91 -1.08 22.34 -5.81
CA GLY A 91 -0.78 21.82 -4.49
C GLY A 91 -0.64 22.92 -3.45
N SER A 92 -0.32 22.52 -2.24
CA SER A 92 -0.10 23.46 -1.14
C SER A 92 1.14 23.10 -0.34
N TRP A 93 1.89 24.11 0.07
CA TRP A 93 3.04 23.99 0.94
C TRP A 93 2.64 24.14 2.42
N ARG A 94 3.28 23.35 3.28
CA ARG A 94 3.23 23.47 4.72
C ARG A 94 4.67 23.51 5.24
N GLU A 95 4.96 24.45 6.16
CA GLU A 95 6.34 24.65 6.64
C GLU A 95 6.85 23.54 7.54
N SER A 96 5.97 22.93 8.32
CA SER A 96 6.33 21.76 9.16
C SER A 96 5.09 20.97 9.56
N SER A 97 5.31 19.69 9.87
CA SER A 97 4.33 18.81 10.50
C SER A 97 4.99 18.00 11.61
N LEU A 98 4.21 17.28 12.40
CA LEU A 98 4.76 16.35 13.37
C LEU A 98 5.66 15.34 12.65
N GLY A 99 6.91 15.20 13.08
CA GLY A 99 7.86 14.21 12.57
C GLY A 99 8.57 14.55 11.25
N HIS A 100 8.20 15.63 10.56
CA HIS A 100 8.90 16.07 9.35
C HIS A 100 8.83 17.60 9.13
N GLY A 101 9.75 18.08 8.30
CA GLY A 101 9.83 19.48 7.94
C GLY A 101 8.83 19.86 6.86
N ARG A 102 9.24 20.82 6.00
CA ARG A 102 8.42 21.38 4.93
C ARG A 102 7.92 20.30 3.97
N SER A 103 6.62 20.36 3.64
CA SER A 103 5.97 19.40 2.74
C SER A 103 5.12 20.08 1.68
N TYR A 104 4.94 19.38 0.55
CA TYR A 104 4.04 19.73 -0.54
C TYR A 104 2.95 18.68 -0.67
N THR A 105 1.69 19.12 -0.57
CA THR A 105 0.52 18.24 -0.65
C THR A 105 -0.31 18.57 -1.87
N PHE A 106 -0.71 17.57 -2.64
CA PHE A 106 -1.57 17.70 -3.81
C PHE A 106 -2.49 16.50 -3.98
N THR A 107 -3.58 16.67 -4.71
CA THR A 107 -4.46 15.58 -5.14
C THR A 107 -4.17 15.24 -6.59
N GLY A 108 -3.73 14.03 -6.87
CA GLY A 108 -3.41 13.53 -8.20
C GLY A 108 -4.64 13.36 -9.10
N PRO A 109 -4.45 13.05 -10.40
CA PRO A 109 -5.52 13.04 -11.39
C PRO A 109 -6.64 12.02 -11.12
N PHE A 110 -6.38 11.03 -10.29
CA PHE A 110 -7.36 10.00 -9.91
C PHE A 110 -7.91 10.17 -8.49
N GLY A 111 -7.73 11.36 -7.89
CA GLY A 111 -8.31 11.74 -6.60
C GLY A 111 -7.50 11.34 -5.37
N HIS A 112 -6.33 10.73 -5.52
CA HIS A 112 -5.49 10.34 -4.38
C HIS A 112 -4.63 11.51 -3.92
N THR A 113 -4.64 11.77 -2.62
CA THR A 113 -3.81 12.80 -2.02
C THR A 113 -2.42 12.27 -1.69
N MET A 114 -1.40 12.97 -2.17
CA MET A 114 0.00 12.72 -1.86
C MET A 114 0.58 13.86 -1.02
N GLU A 115 1.44 13.51 -0.08
CA GLU A 115 2.31 14.43 0.63
C GLU A 115 3.76 14.11 0.31
N LEU A 116 4.53 15.11 -0.12
CA LEU A 116 5.95 14.99 -0.43
C LEU A 116 6.75 15.83 0.56
N PHE A 117 7.83 15.27 1.13
CA PHE A 117 8.72 15.99 2.04
C PHE A 117 10.15 15.43 2.00
N TRP A 118 11.12 16.18 2.56
CA TRP A 118 12.51 15.72 2.62
C TRP A 118 13.00 15.56 4.05
N GLU A 119 12.88 16.59 4.87
CA GLU A 119 13.37 16.59 6.25
C GLU A 119 12.50 15.69 7.13
N VAL A 120 13.14 14.84 7.94
CA VAL A 120 12.46 13.91 8.83
C VAL A 120 13.11 13.89 10.21
N GLU A 121 12.29 13.74 11.23
CA GLU A 121 12.72 13.36 12.55
C GLU A 121 12.99 11.86 12.57
N ARG A 122 14.24 11.49 12.88
CA ARG A 122 14.60 10.09 13.07
C ARG A 122 14.22 9.62 14.46
N PHE A 123 13.58 8.47 14.52
CA PHE A 123 13.19 7.85 15.77
C PHE A 123 14.35 7.06 16.38
N HIS A 124 14.50 7.19 17.67
CA HIS A 124 15.37 6.35 18.51
C HIS A 124 14.59 5.96 19.76
N GLY A 125 14.36 4.65 19.93
CA GLY A 125 13.64 4.11 21.09
C GLY A 125 14.42 4.35 22.39
N GLU A 126 13.70 4.72 23.42
CA GLU A 126 14.23 4.92 24.79
C GLU A 126 13.58 3.91 25.75
N GLY A 127 14.20 3.72 26.92
CA GLY A 127 13.68 2.83 27.94
C GLY A 127 13.46 1.39 27.45
N GLU A 128 12.25 0.90 27.52
CA GLU A 128 11.89 -0.45 27.08
C GLU A 128 11.96 -0.65 25.55
N ASP A 129 11.84 0.40 24.80
CA ASP A 129 11.92 0.37 23.34
C ASP A 129 13.36 0.50 22.81
N ALA A 130 14.32 0.79 23.69
CA ALA A 130 15.72 0.92 23.30
C ALA A 130 16.28 -0.38 22.73
N SER A 131 16.92 -0.28 21.56
CA SER A 131 17.66 -1.39 20.96
C SER A 131 19.10 -1.39 21.43
N SER A 132 19.67 -2.58 21.66
CA SER A 132 21.11 -2.75 21.88
C SER A 132 21.93 -2.71 20.56
N TYR A 133 21.26 -2.68 19.42
CA TYR A 133 21.87 -2.60 18.10
C TYR A 133 21.84 -1.15 17.59
N PRO A 134 23.00 -0.54 17.30
CA PRO A 134 23.06 0.88 16.92
C PRO A 134 22.32 1.27 15.66
N ASP A 135 22.12 0.32 14.75
CA ASP A 135 21.44 0.48 13.48
C ASP A 135 19.94 0.19 13.53
N ARG A 136 19.41 -0.20 14.70
CA ARG A 136 17.98 -0.42 14.90
C ARG A 136 17.33 0.77 15.60
N PRO A 137 16.26 1.34 15.03
CA PRO A 137 15.58 2.47 15.63
C PRO A 137 14.86 2.10 16.93
N SER A 138 14.40 0.86 17.08
CA SER A 138 13.87 0.34 18.34
C SER A 138 14.00 -1.19 18.45
N ARG A 139 13.73 -1.71 19.63
CA ARG A 139 13.58 -3.15 19.86
C ARG A 139 12.37 -3.69 19.10
N ARG A 140 12.47 -4.91 18.54
CA ARG A 140 11.32 -5.62 17.97
C ARG A 140 10.24 -5.78 19.04
N SER A 141 8.99 -5.49 18.69
CA SER A 141 7.85 -5.72 19.58
C SER A 141 7.79 -7.18 20.02
N ARG A 142 7.37 -7.42 21.25
CA ARG A 142 7.13 -8.76 21.78
C ARG A 142 5.71 -9.23 21.51
N ASP A 143 4.82 -8.28 21.26
CA ASP A 143 3.40 -8.49 21.11
C ASP A 143 3.01 -8.46 19.64
N GLY A 144 1.95 -9.18 19.28
CA GLY A 144 1.36 -9.19 17.95
C GLY A 144 2.25 -9.75 16.85
N VAL A 145 1.94 -9.36 15.63
CA VAL A 145 2.67 -9.74 14.41
C VAL A 145 4.08 -9.17 14.38
N ALA A 146 4.26 -7.97 14.90
CA ALA A 146 5.50 -7.21 14.96
C ALA A 146 6.18 -7.00 13.59
N PRO A 147 5.49 -6.38 12.61
CA PRO A 147 6.10 -6.10 11.32
C PRO A 147 7.25 -5.10 11.45
N ARG A 148 8.21 -5.18 10.52
CA ARG A 148 9.37 -4.30 10.54
C ARG A 148 9.02 -2.88 10.13
N SER A 149 8.25 -2.72 9.06
CA SER A 149 7.97 -1.40 8.47
C SER A 149 6.75 -1.43 7.53
N LEU A 150 6.24 -0.26 7.22
CA LEU A 150 5.33 -0.07 6.08
C LEU A 150 6.06 -0.47 4.79
N ASP A 151 5.39 -1.22 3.92
CA ASP A 151 5.98 -1.71 2.67
C ASP A 151 5.45 -0.99 1.44
N HIS A 152 4.16 -1.10 1.17
CA HIS A 152 3.54 -0.51 0.01
C HIS A 152 2.09 -0.09 0.28
N VAL A 153 1.53 0.63 -0.67
CA VAL A 153 0.10 0.94 -0.74
C VAL A 153 -0.43 0.56 -2.11
N THR A 154 -1.62 -0.01 -2.15
CA THR A 154 -2.34 -0.29 -3.40
C THR A 154 -3.62 0.53 -3.43
N ILE A 155 -3.73 1.36 -4.45
CA ILE A 155 -4.85 2.26 -4.67
C ILE A 155 -5.72 1.76 -5.83
N ALA A 156 -6.84 2.42 -6.07
CA ALA A 156 -7.79 2.06 -7.10
C ALA A 156 -7.99 3.23 -8.08
N ALA A 157 -7.95 2.95 -9.38
CA ALA A 157 -8.12 3.97 -10.41
C ALA A 157 -8.94 3.43 -11.59
N SER A 158 -9.71 4.30 -12.22
CA SER A 158 -10.54 3.97 -13.38
C SER A 158 -9.74 3.60 -14.64
N ASP A 159 -8.46 3.99 -14.70
CA ASP A 159 -7.52 3.64 -15.76
C ASP A 159 -6.12 3.42 -15.16
N VAL A 160 -5.73 2.16 -15.01
CA VAL A 160 -4.45 1.79 -14.40
C VAL A 160 -3.24 2.15 -15.27
N ARG A 161 -3.41 2.20 -16.60
CA ARG A 161 -2.31 2.57 -17.51
C ARG A 161 -2.07 4.09 -17.49
N ALA A 162 -3.14 4.87 -17.58
CA ALA A 162 -3.04 6.32 -17.49
C ALA A 162 -2.51 6.76 -16.11
N PHE A 163 -2.94 6.08 -15.04
CA PHE A 163 -2.36 6.28 -13.71
C PHE A 163 -0.84 6.06 -13.71
N ALA A 164 -0.41 4.88 -14.14
CA ALA A 164 1.01 4.51 -14.13
C ALA A 164 1.86 5.46 -14.99
N ALA A 165 1.37 5.86 -16.15
CA ALA A 165 2.03 6.82 -17.03
C ALA A 165 2.22 8.17 -16.34
N TRP A 166 1.16 8.75 -15.74
CA TRP A 166 1.24 10.03 -15.07
C TRP A 166 2.26 10.02 -13.91
N TYR A 167 2.22 8.99 -13.05
CA TYR A 167 3.14 8.87 -11.92
C TYR A 167 4.59 8.63 -12.37
N SER A 168 4.78 7.90 -13.45
CA SER A 168 6.10 7.66 -14.04
C SER A 168 6.68 8.95 -14.66
N GLU A 169 5.91 9.64 -15.49
CA GLU A 169 6.35 10.82 -16.24
C GLU A 169 6.56 12.03 -15.31
N THR A 170 5.65 12.23 -14.34
CA THR A 170 5.66 13.39 -13.44
C THR A 170 6.62 13.19 -12.27
N LEU A 171 6.51 12.08 -11.56
CA LEU A 171 7.20 11.83 -10.29
C LEU A 171 8.36 10.83 -10.39
N GLY A 172 8.58 10.24 -11.57
CA GLY A 172 9.70 9.34 -11.80
C GLY A 172 9.54 7.96 -11.21
N PHE A 173 8.31 7.50 -10.95
CA PHE A 173 8.08 6.11 -10.59
C PHE A 173 8.48 5.18 -11.73
N ARG A 174 9.14 4.08 -11.42
CA ARG A 174 9.43 3.02 -12.37
C ARG A 174 8.24 2.08 -12.45
N ILE A 175 7.70 1.88 -13.65
CA ILE A 175 6.69 0.84 -13.89
C ILE A 175 7.40 -0.51 -13.92
N MET A 176 6.99 -1.44 -13.06
CA MET A 176 7.65 -2.72 -12.90
C MET A 176 6.97 -3.83 -13.69
N ALA A 177 5.66 -3.88 -13.61
CA ALA A 177 4.86 -4.86 -14.35
C ALA A 177 3.40 -4.44 -14.43
N HIS A 178 2.70 -5.00 -15.40
CA HIS A 178 1.27 -4.88 -15.59
C HIS A 178 0.62 -6.27 -15.54
N THR A 179 -0.65 -6.33 -15.16
CA THR A 179 -1.48 -7.52 -15.29
C THR A 179 -2.68 -7.20 -16.18
N THR A 180 -2.90 -8.02 -17.21
CA THR A 180 -4.05 -7.94 -18.13
C THR A 180 -4.94 -9.16 -17.98
N LEU A 181 -6.21 -9.00 -18.33
CA LEU A 181 -7.12 -10.11 -18.56
C LEU A 181 -6.82 -10.72 -19.92
N GLU A 182 -7.06 -12.04 -20.07
CA GLU A 182 -6.83 -12.75 -21.35
C GLU A 182 -7.72 -12.21 -22.47
N HIS A 183 -8.95 -11.81 -22.13
CA HIS A 183 -9.90 -11.27 -23.07
C HIS A 183 -9.89 -9.74 -23.07
N GLY A 184 -9.72 -9.16 -24.26
CA GLY A 184 -9.81 -7.72 -24.49
C GLY A 184 -8.59 -6.89 -24.08
N GLY A 185 -7.52 -7.52 -23.55
CA GLY A 185 -6.29 -6.80 -23.17
C GLY A 185 -6.51 -5.73 -22.08
N ILE A 186 -7.55 -5.89 -21.25
CA ILE A 186 -7.88 -4.92 -20.18
C ILE A 186 -6.82 -5.03 -19.09
N SER A 187 -6.15 -3.92 -18.81
CA SER A 187 -5.19 -3.80 -17.72
C SER A 187 -5.92 -3.67 -16.39
N VAL A 188 -5.73 -4.64 -15.50
CA VAL A 188 -6.45 -4.69 -14.20
C VAL A 188 -5.56 -4.36 -13.00
N PHE A 189 -4.24 -4.41 -13.18
CA PHE A 189 -3.29 -4.12 -12.12
C PHE A 189 -1.95 -3.65 -12.68
N THR A 190 -1.32 -2.73 -11.98
CA THR A 190 0.03 -2.25 -12.30
C THR A 190 0.80 -2.02 -11.00
N VAL A 191 2.08 -2.36 -11.01
CA VAL A 191 2.99 -2.11 -9.89
C VAL A 191 4.11 -1.17 -10.28
N LEU A 192 4.38 -0.21 -9.40
CA LEU A 192 5.38 0.85 -9.56
C LEU A 192 6.30 0.92 -8.35
N THR A 193 7.49 1.47 -8.55
CA THR A 193 8.43 1.68 -7.44
C THR A 193 9.24 2.97 -7.60
N THR A 194 9.65 3.54 -6.47
CA THR A 194 10.61 4.67 -6.39
C THR A 194 12.03 4.21 -6.07
N ASN A 195 12.24 2.92 -5.82
CA ASN A 195 13.52 2.36 -5.36
C ASN A 195 13.79 0.97 -5.98
N GLU A 196 14.53 0.09 -5.30
CA GLU A 196 14.90 -1.24 -5.79
C GLU A 196 13.89 -2.33 -5.44
N LYS A 197 12.81 -2.01 -4.74
CA LYS A 197 11.76 -2.99 -4.41
C LYS A 197 11.01 -3.41 -5.68
N SER A 198 10.37 -4.58 -5.61
CA SER A 198 9.44 -5.03 -6.64
C SER A 198 8.31 -4.02 -6.86
N HIS A 199 7.82 -3.41 -5.77
CA HIS A 199 6.93 -2.25 -5.79
C HIS A 199 6.82 -1.61 -4.40
N ASP A 200 6.39 -0.37 -4.39
CA ASP A 200 5.94 0.39 -3.23
C ASP A 200 4.62 1.13 -3.50
N LEU A 201 4.14 1.07 -4.74
CA LEU A 201 2.82 1.54 -5.16
C LEU A 201 2.18 0.52 -6.11
N GLY A 202 1.00 0.01 -5.76
CA GLY A 202 0.13 -0.76 -6.64
C GLY A 202 -1.07 0.08 -7.10
N VAL A 203 -1.63 -0.22 -8.26
CA VAL A 203 -2.90 0.33 -8.72
C VAL A 203 -3.77 -0.76 -9.30
N VAL A 204 -4.99 -0.93 -8.77
CA VAL A 204 -6.01 -1.84 -9.28
C VAL A 204 -7.04 -1.08 -10.11
N LEU A 205 -7.62 -1.78 -11.09
CA LEU A 205 -8.73 -1.23 -11.86
C LEU A 205 -9.96 -1.06 -10.96
N ASP A 206 -10.54 0.13 -10.98
CA ASP A 206 -11.78 0.47 -10.27
C ASP A 206 -12.83 0.95 -11.28
N GLY A 207 -13.94 0.23 -11.33
CA GLY A 207 -15.09 0.64 -12.15
C GLY A 207 -16.03 1.63 -11.48
N SER A 208 -15.75 2.02 -10.22
CA SER A 208 -16.54 3.03 -9.51
C SER A 208 -16.32 4.44 -10.10
N SER A 209 -17.35 5.26 -10.04
CA SER A 209 -17.23 6.69 -10.35
C SER A 209 -16.57 7.50 -9.24
N ARG A 210 -16.38 6.91 -8.05
CA ARG A 210 -15.78 7.56 -6.89
C ARG A 210 -14.26 7.56 -7.01
N ALA A 211 -13.65 8.74 -7.02
CA ALA A 211 -12.18 8.90 -7.09
C ALA A 211 -11.52 8.76 -5.71
N GLY A 212 -10.19 8.56 -5.68
CA GLY A 212 -9.39 8.57 -4.46
C GLY A 212 -9.52 7.30 -3.59
N ARG A 213 -10.04 6.21 -4.13
CA ARG A 213 -10.22 4.95 -3.41
C ARG A 213 -8.92 4.15 -3.32
N ALA A 214 -8.76 3.38 -2.25
CA ALA A 214 -7.62 2.50 -2.04
C ALA A 214 -8.07 1.06 -1.82
N ASN A 215 -7.24 0.11 -2.22
CA ASN A 215 -7.52 -1.31 -2.04
C ASN A 215 -6.94 -1.83 -0.72
N HIS A 216 -5.67 -1.57 -0.44
CA HIS A 216 -4.99 -1.97 0.80
C HIS A 216 -3.69 -1.18 1.02
N PHE A 217 -3.12 -1.33 2.20
CA PHE A 217 -1.73 -1.02 2.48
C PHE A 217 -1.07 -2.22 3.16
N ALA A 218 0.25 -2.30 3.09
CA ALA A 218 0.99 -3.49 3.45
C ALA A 218 2.13 -3.22 4.43
N TYR A 219 2.34 -4.16 5.34
CA TYR A 219 3.46 -4.21 6.26
C TYR A 219 4.40 -5.36 5.94
N TRP A 220 5.71 -5.09 6.01
CA TRP A 220 6.74 -6.07 5.75
C TRP A 220 7.22 -6.77 7.01
N VAL A 221 7.29 -8.12 6.95
CA VAL A 221 7.94 -8.98 7.95
C VAL A 221 9.21 -9.60 7.35
N ASP A 222 10.16 -9.99 8.21
CA ASP A 222 11.50 -10.37 7.78
C ASP A 222 11.58 -11.74 7.10
N ALA A 223 10.69 -12.67 7.48
CA ALA A 223 10.74 -14.05 7.02
C ALA A 223 9.35 -14.63 6.72
N ARG A 224 9.30 -15.72 5.95
CA ARG A 224 8.05 -16.45 5.66
C ARG A 224 7.42 -17.05 6.91
N GLU A 225 8.25 -17.45 7.85
CA GLU A 225 7.82 -17.96 9.15
C GLU A 225 7.09 -16.90 9.97
N ASP A 226 7.54 -15.64 9.88
CA ASP A 226 6.84 -14.52 10.51
C ASP A 226 5.45 -14.30 9.89
N LEU A 227 5.28 -14.55 8.59
CA LEU A 227 3.98 -14.47 7.91
C LEU A 227 3.01 -15.54 8.43
N LEU A 228 3.46 -16.79 8.55
CA LEU A 228 2.64 -17.89 9.09
C LEU A 228 2.29 -17.62 10.56
N ARG A 229 3.26 -17.16 11.35
CA ARG A 229 3.02 -16.73 12.73
C ARG A 229 2.00 -15.58 12.82
N ALA A 230 2.02 -14.65 11.85
CA ALA A 230 1.02 -13.58 11.77
C ALA A 230 -0.40 -14.16 11.58
N ALA A 231 -0.54 -15.17 10.71
CA ALA A 231 -1.82 -15.85 10.51
C ALA A 231 -2.34 -16.47 11.81
N ASP A 232 -1.47 -17.19 12.55
CA ASP A 232 -1.83 -17.82 13.83
C ASP A 232 -2.30 -16.77 14.85
N ILE A 233 -1.53 -15.69 15.03
CA ILE A 233 -1.85 -14.59 15.96
C ILE A 233 -3.20 -13.97 15.63
N LEU A 234 -3.43 -13.62 14.37
CA LEU A 234 -4.67 -12.97 13.94
C LEU A 234 -5.88 -13.88 14.15
N MET A 235 -5.76 -15.16 13.79
CA MET A 235 -6.84 -16.14 13.98
C MET A 235 -7.15 -16.40 15.46
N GLU A 236 -6.13 -16.52 16.31
CA GLU A 236 -6.31 -16.69 17.76
C GLU A 236 -6.99 -15.47 18.41
N ASN A 237 -6.80 -14.27 17.85
CA ASN A 237 -7.42 -13.04 18.31
C ASN A 237 -8.74 -12.71 17.58
N GLY A 238 -9.29 -13.64 16.81
CA GLY A 238 -10.59 -13.50 16.17
C GLY A 238 -10.61 -12.63 14.91
N THR A 239 -9.44 -12.34 14.32
CA THR A 239 -9.33 -11.62 13.05
C THR A 239 -9.16 -12.65 11.91
N PRO A 240 -10.21 -12.91 11.11
CA PRO A 240 -10.14 -13.89 10.04
C PRO A 240 -9.27 -13.39 8.88
N MET A 241 -8.58 -14.33 8.26
CA MET A 241 -7.85 -14.04 7.02
C MET A 241 -8.84 -13.89 5.85
N GLU A 242 -8.67 -12.81 5.08
CA GLU A 242 -9.43 -12.59 3.86
C GLU A 242 -8.84 -13.39 2.69
N TYR A 243 -7.51 -13.40 2.54
CA TYR A 243 -6.82 -14.13 1.48
C TYR A 243 -5.37 -14.47 1.87
N GLY A 244 -4.91 -15.64 1.49
CA GLY A 244 -3.58 -16.13 1.84
C GLY A 244 -3.61 -17.02 3.10
N PRO A 245 -2.44 -17.42 3.65
CA PRO A 245 -1.10 -17.10 3.16
C PRO A 245 -0.77 -17.77 1.83
N SER A 246 -0.12 -17.02 0.91
CA SER A 246 0.33 -17.52 -0.38
C SER A 246 1.47 -16.63 -0.95
N ILE A 247 1.73 -16.71 -2.26
CA ILE A 247 2.71 -15.90 -2.95
C ILE A 247 2.13 -15.34 -4.26
N HIS A 248 2.38 -14.05 -4.53
CA HIS A 248 2.07 -13.45 -5.82
C HIS A 248 3.06 -13.91 -6.90
N GLY A 249 2.59 -14.08 -8.14
CA GLY A 249 3.49 -14.22 -9.29
C GLY A 249 4.16 -12.88 -9.60
N ILE A 250 3.35 -11.82 -9.69
CA ILE A 250 3.86 -10.45 -9.83
C ILE A 250 4.56 -10.03 -8.52
N GLY A 251 5.78 -9.50 -8.64
CA GLY A 251 6.55 -9.04 -7.48
C GLY A 251 7.17 -10.14 -6.62
N GLU A 252 6.71 -11.39 -6.70
CA GLU A 252 7.20 -12.55 -5.91
C GLU A 252 7.11 -12.37 -4.39
N GLN A 253 6.11 -11.59 -3.93
CA GLN A 253 5.88 -11.38 -2.50
C GLN A 253 4.95 -12.45 -1.93
N ASN A 254 5.33 -13.00 -0.78
CA ASN A 254 4.44 -13.81 0.05
C ASN A 254 3.49 -12.86 0.78
N PHE A 255 2.22 -13.21 0.87
CA PHE A 255 1.16 -12.34 1.35
C PHE A 255 0.19 -13.02 2.28
N LEU A 256 -0.45 -12.20 3.11
CA LEU A 256 -1.59 -12.52 3.95
C LEU A 256 -2.45 -11.27 4.08
N TYR A 257 -3.74 -11.36 3.72
CA TYR A 257 -4.70 -10.25 3.82
C TYR A 257 -5.73 -10.50 4.91
N PHE A 258 -6.07 -9.44 5.62
CA PHE A 258 -7.13 -9.39 6.62
C PHE A 258 -7.74 -7.98 6.67
N ARG A 259 -8.77 -7.81 7.53
CA ARG A 259 -9.42 -6.51 7.73
C ARG A 259 -9.13 -6.00 9.14
N ASP A 260 -8.88 -4.69 9.23
CA ASP A 260 -8.85 -4.00 10.52
C ASP A 260 -10.29 -3.78 11.05
N PRO A 261 -10.48 -3.31 12.31
CA PRO A 261 -11.81 -3.06 12.87
C PRO A 261 -12.65 -2.05 12.10
N SER A 262 -12.01 -1.15 11.35
CA SER A 262 -12.69 -0.20 10.44
C SER A 262 -13.01 -0.81 9.07
N THR A 263 -12.74 -2.10 8.88
CA THR A 263 -12.90 -2.87 7.63
C THR A 263 -11.92 -2.53 6.52
N PHE A 264 -10.91 -1.68 6.76
CA PHE A 264 -9.88 -1.39 5.78
C PHE A 264 -8.98 -2.63 5.60
N ARG A 265 -8.63 -2.93 4.34
CA ARG A 265 -7.79 -4.11 4.06
C ARG A 265 -6.34 -3.84 4.38
N VAL A 266 -5.75 -4.76 5.13
CA VAL A 266 -4.33 -4.76 5.51
C VAL A 266 -3.68 -6.00 4.95
N GLU A 267 -2.46 -5.84 4.44
CA GLU A 267 -1.59 -6.94 4.04
C GLU A 267 -0.40 -7.05 5.00
N VAL A 268 -0.01 -8.27 5.31
CA VAL A 268 1.33 -8.57 5.82
C VAL A 268 2.06 -9.34 4.73
N ASN A 269 3.26 -8.90 4.38
CA ASN A 269 4.04 -9.51 3.31
C ASN A 269 5.50 -9.75 3.68
N THR A 270 6.17 -10.56 2.85
CA THR A 270 7.61 -10.76 2.90
C THR A 270 8.13 -11.21 1.55
N GLY A 271 9.43 -11.03 1.31
CA GLY A 271 10.05 -11.40 0.04
C GLY A 271 9.97 -10.29 -1.00
N GLY A 272 9.65 -10.65 -2.22
CA GLY A 272 9.77 -9.77 -3.36
C GLY A 272 11.20 -9.65 -3.87
N TYR A 273 11.36 -9.55 -5.17
CA TYR A 273 12.68 -9.36 -5.77
C TYR A 273 13.19 -7.93 -5.59
N ARG A 274 14.50 -7.78 -5.62
CA ARG A 274 15.17 -6.47 -5.72
C ARG A 274 15.58 -6.26 -7.17
N ASN A 275 15.26 -5.09 -7.72
CA ASN A 275 15.57 -4.76 -9.11
C ASN A 275 16.56 -3.61 -9.21
N TYR A 276 17.77 -3.96 -9.63
CA TYR A 276 18.89 -3.03 -9.86
C TYR A 276 19.13 -2.75 -11.34
N VAL A 277 18.24 -3.23 -12.24
CA VAL A 277 18.39 -3.06 -13.68
C VAL A 277 17.99 -1.64 -14.08
N PRO A 278 18.93 -0.80 -14.59
CA PRO A 278 18.65 0.62 -14.84
C PRO A 278 17.74 0.87 -16.05
N ASP A 279 17.74 -0.05 -16.99
CA ASP A 279 16.96 -0.05 -18.23
C ASP A 279 15.81 -1.08 -18.20
N TRP A 280 15.22 -1.29 -17.02
CA TRP A 280 14.10 -2.19 -16.83
C TRP A 280 12.93 -1.80 -17.70
N GLU A 281 12.42 -2.75 -18.48
CA GLU A 281 11.17 -2.65 -19.21
C GLU A 281 10.08 -3.38 -18.43
N ALA A 282 8.90 -2.77 -18.33
CA ALA A 282 7.78 -3.32 -17.60
C ALA A 282 7.29 -4.63 -18.24
N TYR A 283 7.19 -5.69 -17.43
CA TYR A 283 6.66 -6.98 -17.90
C TYR A 283 5.14 -6.98 -17.93
N GLU A 284 4.60 -7.72 -18.89
CA GLU A 284 3.19 -7.97 -19.06
C GLU A 284 2.85 -9.35 -18.50
N TRP A 285 2.00 -9.39 -17.48
CA TRP A 285 1.42 -10.61 -16.93
C TRP A 285 0.01 -10.79 -17.48
N HIS A 286 -0.32 -11.99 -17.92
CA HIS A 286 -1.71 -12.40 -18.04
C HIS A 286 -2.19 -13.00 -16.73
N ARG A 287 -3.40 -12.68 -16.29
CA ARG A 287 -3.93 -13.14 -15.01
C ARG A 287 -3.87 -14.66 -14.83
N ALA A 288 -4.16 -15.42 -15.91
CA ALA A 288 -4.08 -16.87 -15.93
C ALA A 288 -2.68 -17.44 -15.64
N GLN A 289 -1.62 -16.65 -15.78
CA GLN A 289 -0.25 -17.06 -15.41
C GLN A 289 -0.02 -17.10 -13.90
N GLY A 290 -1.00 -16.68 -13.08
CA GLY A 290 -0.90 -16.68 -11.63
C GLY A 290 -0.30 -15.42 -11.05
N SER A 291 -0.50 -14.26 -11.68
CA SER A 291 -0.01 -12.97 -11.18
C SER A 291 -0.43 -12.68 -9.74
N ASN A 292 -1.66 -13.06 -9.37
CA ASN A 292 -2.21 -12.86 -8.03
C ASN A 292 -1.94 -14.03 -7.05
N ASN A 293 -1.74 -15.25 -7.55
CA ASN A 293 -1.44 -16.43 -6.73
C ASN A 293 -0.63 -17.44 -7.54
N PHE A 294 0.67 -17.42 -7.35
CA PHE A 294 1.60 -18.28 -8.09
C PHE A 294 1.40 -19.77 -7.80
N TYR A 295 1.12 -20.12 -6.55
CA TYR A 295 0.88 -21.52 -6.18
C TYR A 295 -0.47 -22.06 -6.66
N ARG A 296 -1.40 -21.16 -7.02
CA ARG A 296 -2.75 -21.54 -7.46
C ARG A 296 -3.51 -22.40 -6.43
N ASN A 297 -3.15 -22.26 -5.15
CA ASN A 297 -3.69 -23.06 -4.05
C ASN A 297 -5.01 -22.52 -3.49
N GLY A 298 -5.59 -21.51 -4.12
CA GLY A 298 -6.86 -20.91 -3.75
C GLY A 298 -7.36 -19.94 -4.80
N GLN A 299 -8.66 -19.71 -4.80
CA GLN A 299 -9.28 -18.66 -5.60
C GLN A 299 -9.16 -17.32 -4.87
N MET A 300 -8.96 -16.24 -5.61
CA MET A 300 -9.04 -14.90 -5.05
C MET A 300 -10.49 -14.61 -4.67
N PRO A 301 -10.77 -14.29 -3.39
CA PRO A 301 -12.13 -13.93 -2.97
C PRO A 301 -12.64 -12.70 -3.72
N MET A 302 -13.97 -12.63 -3.95
CA MET A 302 -14.60 -11.46 -4.57
C MET A 302 -14.35 -10.19 -3.76
N SER A 303 -14.31 -10.28 -2.44
CA SER A 303 -13.99 -9.15 -1.56
C SER A 303 -12.67 -8.46 -1.90
N MET A 304 -11.70 -9.15 -2.51
CA MET A 304 -10.42 -8.54 -2.94
C MET A 304 -10.58 -7.49 -4.05
N THR A 305 -11.74 -7.43 -4.71
CA THR A 305 -12.08 -6.39 -5.69
C THR A 305 -12.63 -5.11 -5.04
N GLU A 306 -12.97 -5.16 -3.76
CA GLU A 306 -13.47 -3.99 -3.02
C GLU A 306 -12.33 -2.99 -2.78
N SER A 307 -12.69 -1.70 -2.85
CA SER A 307 -11.81 -0.58 -2.55
C SER A 307 -12.48 0.38 -1.57
N PHE A 308 -11.70 1.18 -0.87
CA PHE A 308 -12.12 2.03 0.24
C PHE A 308 -11.86 3.52 -0.05
N PRO A 309 -12.78 4.43 0.27
CA PRO A 309 -14.11 4.16 0.83
C PRO A 309 -14.98 3.33 -0.11
N PRO A 310 -16.07 2.72 0.39
CA PRO A 310 -17.01 1.96 -0.45
C PRO A 310 -17.54 2.77 -1.63
N ALA A 311 -17.89 2.11 -2.72
CA ALA A 311 -18.50 2.77 -3.87
C ALA A 311 -19.92 3.28 -3.52
N ASP A 312 -20.32 4.38 -4.18
CA ASP A 312 -21.69 4.86 -4.14
C ASP A 312 -22.56 3.99 -5.08
N GLY A 313 -23.08 2.89 -4.58
CA GLY A 313 -23.80 1.87 -5.37
C GLY A 313 -22.98 0.62 -5.63
N PRO A 314 -23.51 -0.35 -6.40
CA PRO A 314 -22.79 -1.58 -6.71
C PRO A 314 -21.49 -1.29 -7.47
N SER A 315 -20.42 -1.98 -7.09
CA SER A 315 -19.14 -1.81 -7.78
C SER A 315 -19.23 -2.30 -9.23
N ALA A 316 -18.39 -1.78 -10.08
CA ALA A 316 -18.28 -2.21 -11.48
C ALA A 316 -18.08 -3.72 -11.64
N THR A 317 -17.47 -4.36 -10.64
CA THR A 317 -17.26 -5.80 -10.56
C THR A 317 -18.52 -6.57 -10.15
N GLU A 318 -19.43 -5.95 -9.38
CA GLU A 318 -20.70 -6.55 -8.98
C GLU A 318 -21.74 -6.44 -10.09
N GLU A 319 -21.72 -5.39 -10.90
CA GLU A 319 -22.63 -5.17 -12.02
C GLU A 319 -22.17 -5.80 -13.35
N GLY A 320 -21.02 -6.50 -13.36
CA GLY A 320 -20.53 -7.10 -14.59
C GLY A 320 -20.08 -6.07 -15.65
N ILE A 321 -19.49 -4.96 -15.21
CA ILE A 321 -18.94 -3.91 -16.12
C ILE A 321 -17.84 -4.45 -17.04
N LEU A 322 -17.29 -5.61 -16.71
CA LEU A 322 -16.38 -6.35 -17.58
C LEU A 322 -17.08 -7.63 -18.07
N PRO A 323 -18.02 -7.54 -19.04
CA PRO A 323 -18.76 -8.70 -19.52
C PRO A 323 -17.82 -9.78 -20.05
N GLY A 324 -17.99 -11.02 -19.59
CA GLY A 324 -17.13 -12.14 -19.96
C GLY A 324 -15.84 -12.27 -19.15
N THR A 325 -15.63 -11.42 -18.13
CA THR A 325 -14.44 -11.46 -17.28
C THR A 325 -14.74 -11.95 -15.85
N GLU A 326 -16.01 -12.14 -15.48
CA GLU A 326 -16.44 -12.57 -14.15
C GLU A 326 -15.75 -13.87 -13.74
N ASN A 327 -15.66 -14.84 -14.65
CA ASN A 327 -14.95 -16.10 -14.42
C ASN A 327 -13.44 -15.92 -14.27
N GLU A 328 -12.84 -14.93 -14.92
CA GLU A 328 -11.42 -14.62 -14.78
C GLU A 328 -11.11 -13.90 -13.47
N LEU A 329 -12.03 -13.05 -12.98
CA LEU A 329 -11.93 -12.37 -11.70
C LEU A 329 -12.12 -13.33 -10.52
N ILE A 330 -13.07 -14.28 -10.64
CA ILE A 330 -13.41 -15.24 -9.58
C ILE A 330 -12.57 -16.51 -9.69
N ASN A 331 -12.37 -17.01 -10.91
CA ASN A 331 -11.66 -18.26 -11.18
C ASN A 331 -10.79 -18.13 -12.43
N PRO A 332 -9.56 -17.61 -12.28
CA PRO A 332 -8.64 -17.46 -13.42
C PRO A 332 -8.27 -18.79 -14.10
N PHE A 333 -8.64 -19.94 -13.51
CA PHE A 333 -8.32 -21.28 -14.01
C PHE A 333 -9.56 -22.05 -14.52
N ALA A 334 -10.75 -21.43 -14.57
CA ALA A 334 -11.97 -22.11 -15.01
C ALA A 334 -11.90 -22.67 -16.44
N LYS A 335 -10.99 -22.14 -17.27
CA LYS A 335 -10.86 -22.54 -18.70
C LYS A 335 -9.88 -23.69 -18.96
N HIS A 336 -9.06 -24.10 -17.99
CA HIS A 336 -8.05 -25.14 -18.21
C HIS A 336 -8.50 -26.57 -17.85
N GLY A 337 -9.77 -26.76 -17.52
CA GLY A 337 -10.36 -28.07 -17.20
C GLY A 337 -11.06 -28.78 -18.36
N GLN A 338 -11.00 -28.28 -19.59
CA GLN A 338 -11.55 -28.92 -20.79
C GLN A 338 -10.44 -29.05 -21.85
N GLY A 339 -9.57 -30.02 -21.63
CA GLY A 339 -8.59 -30.47 -22.57
C GLY A 339 -8.17 -31.89 -22.25
#